data_906117611f05632bef80c4a3c842bf15
#
_entry.id   906117611f05632bef80c4a3c842bf15
#
_cell.length_a   1.000
_cell.length_b   1.000
_cell.length_c   1.000
_cell.angle_alpha   90.00
_cell.angle_beta   90.00
_cell.angle_gamma   90.00
#
_symmetry.space_group_name_H-M   'P 1'
#
loop_
_entity.id
_entity.type
_entity.pdbx_description
1 polymer ?
#
loop_
_entity_poly.entity_id
_entity_poly.type
_entity_poly.pdbx_seq_one_letter_code
_entity_poly.pdbx_strand_id
1 'polypeptide(L)'
;DALPISGTATAGAASVNPTDGGVAGGSLGVYYAFIQFAGFTMGKAVSQFSAPWANYPGNNFDGLVGGGGTITGVNQFTYTAQFGNGVSLSLSAQDQTAYFQAGVNNILAGGAYGTSDYAGTIAPDLVAMLRVDQAWGLFQASFAAHNNHAAYYGGTELTGHPDDKWGWAGALALSIKNIPTGPGDTINIQGVYTDGATRYNIQDLAGGISSAVIYGGSNLPGAYGSVGFGTAPDTVFGPGGQQQSIKTWGFRGAYTHNWDPYWNTSLYGAYAAVMYNDTAKSLICGVGGVGGTFRAAFAGGAGVTSCNPDYNIGQLGLITRWTPVKNLTFTADLTYTHLDQKYAGTVAAPSAAIGKPAALYELKDQNTVTLLLRAQRNW
;
A
#
# COMPACT_ATOMS: atom_id res chain seq x y z
N ASP A 1 28.38 12.46 2.12
CA ASP A 1 28.07 11.40 1.17
C ASP A 1 27.00 11.90 0.21
N ALA A 2 27.32 11.87 -1.09
CA ALA A 2 26.39 12.28 -2.13
C ALA A 2 25.23 11.29 -2.18
N LEU A 3 24.03 11.79 -1.96
CA LEU A 3 22.79 11.00 -2.03
C LEU A 3 22.53 10.58 -3.48
N PRO A 4 22.07 9.35 -3.72
CA PRO A 4 21.69 8.94 -5.05
C PRO A 4 20.47 9.74 -5.53
N ILE A 5 20.64 10.55 -6.54
CA ILE A 5 19.53 11.10 -7.32
C ILE A 5 19.10 9.98 -8.27
N SER A 6 18.03 9.29 -7.97
CA SER A 6 17.45 8.34 -8.90
C SER A 6 16.31 9.02 -9.67
N GLY A 7 16.50 9.16 -10.97
CA GLY A 7 15.43 9.55 -11.86
C GLY A 7 14.69 8.30 -12.33
N THR A 8 13.38 8.20 -12.12
CA THR A 8 12.54 7.29 -12.88
C THR A 8 12.05 8.01 -14.12
N ALA A 9 12.50 7.56 -15.26
CA ALA A 9 11.73 7.79 -16.47
C ALA A 9 10.48 6.91 -16.37
N THR A 10 9.39 7.44 -15.84
CA THR A 10 8.09 6.81 -16.02
C THR A 10 7.74 6.96 -17.49
N ALA A 11 7.87 5.89 -18.26
CA ALA A 11 7.21 5.74 -19.54
C ALA A 11 5.70 5.56 -19.29
N GLY A 12 5.12 6.44 -18.50
CA GLY A 12 3.70 6.57 -18.25
C GLY A 12 3.17 7.63 -19.16
N ALA A 13 2.39 7.23 -20.15
CA ALA A 13 1.81 8.08 -21.18
C ALA A 13 2.91 8.97 -21.82
N ALA A 14 3.75 8.39 -22.63
CA ALA A 14 4.38 9.14 -23.67
C ALA A 14 3.24 9.73 -24.50
N SER A 15 2.83 10.93 -24.20
CA SER A 15 2.37 11.83 -25.22
C SER A 15 3.59 12.00 -26.12
N VAL A 16 3.80 11.01 -26.97
CA VAL A 16 4.71 11.15 -28.10
C VAL A 16 4.00 12.18 -28.94
N ASN A 17 4.31 13.43 -28.74
CA ASN A 17 4.00 14.41 -29.75
C ASN A 17 4.92 14.05 -30.93
N PRO A 18 4.42 13.42 -32.02
CA PRO A 18 5.27 12.96 -33.12
C PRO A 18 5.92 14.12 -33.88
N THR A 19 5.61 15.36 -33.50
CA THR A 19 6.13 16.56 -34.14
C THR A 19 7.44 17.07 -33.52
N ASP A 20 7.84 16.63 -32.35
CA ASP A 20 8.97 17.26 -31.65
C ASP A 20 10.29 16.47 -31.70
N GLY A 21 10.28 15.26 -32.24
CA GLY A 21 11.50 14.42 -32.30
C GLY A 21 12.15 14.17 -30.94
N GLY A 22 11.47 14.50 -29.84
CA GLY A 22 11.93 14.38 -28.47
C GLY A 22 11.79 12.93 -27.99
N VAL A 23 12.91 12.36 -27.58
CA VAL A 23 12.90 11.15 -26.76
C VAL A 23 12.27 11.50 -25.43
N ALA A 24 11.08 10.98 -25.19
CA ALA A 24 10.28 11.01 -23.97
C ALA A 24 10.76 11.99 -22.86
N GLY A 25 10.02 13.06 -22.61
CA GLY A 25 10.24 13.91 -21.45
C GLY A 25 10.13 13.12 -20.16
N GLY A 26 11.25 12.76 -19.55
CA GLY A 26 11.26 12.14 -18.23
C GLY A 26 11.04 13.18 -17.15
N SER A 27 10.23 12.90 -16.14
CA SER A 27 10.20 13.71 -14.93
C SER A 27 11.32 13.27 -13.99
N LEU A 28 12.09 14.22 -13.47
CA LEU A 28 13.08 13.95 -12.43
C LEU A 28 12.37 13.88 -11.09
N GLY A 29 12.34 12.68 -10.47
CA GLY A 29 11.85 12.49 -9.12
C GLY A 29 12.98 12.45 -8.10
N VAL A 30 12.88 13.25 -7.05
CA VAL A 30 13.80 13.17 -5.90
C VAL A 30 13.25 12.18 -4.90
N TYR A 31 13.89 11.01 -4.76
CA TYR A 31 13.47 9.98 -3.81
C TYR A 31 13.99 10.26 -2.40
N TYR A 32 15.21 10.75 -2.29
CA TYR A 32 15.83 11.08 -1.01
C TYR A 32 16.59 12.40 -1.13
N ALA A 33 16.41 13.27 -0.13
CA ALA A 33 17.16 14.51 0.04
C ALA A 33 17.06 14.92 1.52
N PHE A 34 18.09 14.62 2.31
CA PHE A 34 18.08 14.88 3.74
C PHE A 34 19.46 15.26 4.28
N ILE A 35 19.46 15.87 5.45
CA ILE A 35 20.65 16.21 6.23
C ILE A 35 20.62 15.41 7.53
N GLN A 36 21.77 14.85 7.91
CA GLN A 36 21.94 14.19 9.20
C GLN A 36 23.03 14.89 10.01
N PHE A 37 22.70 15.26 11.23
CA PHE A 37 23.62 15.92 12.15
C PHE A 37 23.21 15.66 13.61
N ALA A 38 24.16 15.25 14.45
CA ALA A 38 23.99 15.07 15.89
C ALA A 38 22.74 14.24 16.29
N GLY A 39 22.43 13.18 15.55
CA GLY A 39 21.25 12.35 15.78
C GLY A 39 19.97 12.86 15.10
N PHE A 40 19.97 14.07 14.55
CA PHE A 40 18.84 14.58 13.79
C PHE A 40 18.91 14.15 12.32
N THR A 41 17.76 13.81 11.75
CA THR A 41 17.54 13.62 10.30
C THR A 41 16.44 14.58 9.86
N MET A 42 16.73 15.44 8.89
CA MET A 42 15.82 16.47 8.41
C MET A 42 15.74 16.41 6.89
N GLY A 43 14.53 16.34 6.35
CA GLY A 43 14.26 16.27 4.91
C GLY A 43 13.63 14.94 4.48
N LYS A 44 13.72 14.63 3.19
CA LYS A 44 13.07 13.47 2.57
C LYS A 44 13.94 12.21 2.75
N ALA A 45 13.61 11.37 3.72
CA ALA A 45 14.35 10.14 4.06
C ALA A 45 13.39 8.96 4.26
N VAL A 46 13.90 7.74 4.35
CA VAL A 46 13.09 6.54 4.63
C VAL A 46 12.31 6.74 5.93
N SER A 47 11.01 6.41 5.91
CA SER A 47 10.18 6.48 7.11
C SER A 47 10.76 5.64 8.25
N GLN A 48 10.76 6.18 9.45
CA GLN A 48 11.19 5.46 10.66
C GLN A 48 10.26 4.30 11.01
N PHE A 49 9.03 4.29 10.48
CA PHE A 49 8.10 3.17 10.64
C PHE A 49 8.56 1.94 9.84
N SER A 50 9.11 2.15 8.65
CA SER A 50 9.49 1.08 7.73
C SER A 50 10.69 0.29 8.24
N ALA A 51 10.63 -1.03 8.13
CA ALA A 51 11.80 -1.87 8.35
C ALA A 51 12.88 -1.60 7.29
N PRO A 52 14.18 -1.78 7.60
CA PRO A 52 15.26 -1.51 6.64
C PRO A 52 15.19 -2.30 5.33
N TRP A 53 14.47 -3.41 5.33
CA TRP A 53 14.19 -4.23 4.15
C TRP A 53 12.78 -4.00 3.58
N ALA A 54 12.15 -2.87 3.86
CA ALA A 54 10.77 -2.62 3.46
C ALA A 54 10.56 -2.70 1.95
N ASN A 55 11.57 -2.31 1.15
CA ASN A 55 11.60 -2.46 -0.29
C ASN A 55 12.05 -3.85 -0.75
N TYR A 56 12.42 -4.68 0.17
CA TYR A 56 12.75 -6.09 0.07
C TYR A 56 12.00 -6.79 1.21
N PRO A 57 11.58 -7.92 1.14
CA PRO A 57 12.40 -9.07 0.85
C PRO A 57 12.38 -9.52 -0.58
N GLY A 58 11.44 -9.16 -1.40
CA GLY A 58 11.41 -9.85 -2.64
C GLY A 58 11.07 -9.04 -3.87
N ASN A 59 10.06 -8.26 -3.79
CA ASN A 59 9.39 -7.67 -4.94
C ASN A 59 10.24 -6.60 -5.67
N ASN A 60 10.07 -6.48 -6.98
CA ASN A 60 10.69 -5.42 -7.78
C ASN A 60 10.09 -4.04 -7.53
N PHE A 61 8.84 -4.02 -7.10
CA PHE A 61 8.03 -2.85 -6.82
C PHE A 61 7.42 -3.03 -5.45
N ASP A 62 7.10 -1.97 -4.81
CA ASP A 62 6.61 -1.91 -3.44
C ASP A 62 5.13 -2.34 -3.31
N GLY A 63 4.75 -3.39 -4.01
CA GLY A 63 3.38 -3.88 -4.11
C GLY A 63 2.99 -4.98 -3.12
N LEU A 64 3.85 -5.32 -2.14
CA LEU A 64 3.50 -6.32 -1.14
C LEU A 64 2.70 -5.69 0.00
N VAL A 65 1.60 -6.35 0.38
CA VAL A 65 0.88 -6.06 1.62
C VAL A 65 1.68 -6.55 2.85
N GLY A 66 1.20 -6.27 4.04
CA GLY A 66 1.82 -6.77 5.28
C GLY A 66 2.87 -5.86 5.86
N GLY A 67 2.87 -4.59 5.50
CA GLY A 67 3.74 -3.56 6.08
C GLY A 67 3.95 -2.38 5.15
N GLY A 68 4.02 -1.20 5.71
CA GLY A 68 4.40 0.00 4.98
C GLY A 68 5.85 -0.11 4.51
N GLY A 69 6.10 0.34 3.33
CA GLY A 69 7.43 0.47 2.76
C GLY A 69 7.31 1.16 1.42
N THR A 70 8.14 2.13 1.17
CA THR A 70 8.11 2.90 -0.05
C THR A 70 9.51 3.03 -0.61
N ILE A 71 9.62 3.00 -1.92
CA ILE A 71 10.90 3.25 -2.61
C ILE A 71 11.35 4.71 -2.51
N THR A 72 10.47 5.61 -2.07
CA THR A 72 10.81 7.01 -1.87
C THR A 72 10.68 7.40 -0.41
N GLY A 73 11.43 8.40 0.01
CA GLY A 73 11.39 8.92 1.36
C GLY A 73 10.13 9.76 1.63
N VAL A 74 9.87 9.98 2.90
CA VAL A 74 8.90 10.97 3.42
C VAL A 74 9.65 12.16 3.99
N ASN A 75 9.10 13.35 3.87
CA ASN A 75 9.65 14.52 4.55
C ASN A 75 9.50 14.32 6.05
N GLN A 76 10.57 14.47 6.79
CA GLN A 76 10.58 14.18 8.21
C GLN A 76 11.54 15.07 8.99
N PHE A 77 11.20 15.24 10.26
CA PHE A 77 12.09 15.73 11.30
C PHE A 77 12.20 14.64 12.36
N THR A 78 13.37 14.03 12.45
CA THR A 78 13.60 12.85 13.29
C THR A 78 14.78 13.08 14.21
N TYR A 79 14.65 12.66 15.46
CA TYR A 79 15.78 12.49 16.39
C TYR A 79 15.98 11.01 16.69
N THR A 80 17.21 10.53 16.55
CA THR A 80 17.62 9.15 16.85
C THR A 80 18.66 9.16 17.97
N ALA A 81 18.27 8.61 19.11
CA ALA A 81 19.18 8.33 20.22
C ALA A 81 19.81 6.94 20.03
N GLN A 82 21.12 6.84 20.26
CA GLN A 82 21.87 5.59 20.24
C GLN A 82 22.34 5.24 21.66
N PHE A 83 22.01 4.03 22.12
CA PHE A 83 22.29 3.58 23.48
C PHE A 83 23.49 2.61 23.55
N GLY A 84 24.21 2.42 22.46
CA GLY A 84 25.25 1.41 22.35
C GLY A 84 24.71 0.01 22.04
N ASN A 85 25.62 -0.92 21.77
CA ASN A 85 25.29 -2.31 21.42
C ASN A 85 24.21 -2.47 20.34
N GLY A 86 24.18 -1.54 19.35
CA GLY A 86 23.21 -1.56 18.26
C GLY A 86 21.78 -1.19 18.63
N VAL A 87 21.54 -0.71 19.85
CA VAL A 87 20.20 -0.27 20.29
C VAL A 87 20.00 1.21 19.94
N SER A 88 18.92 1.53 19.27
CA SER A 88 18.53 2.90 18.93
C SER A 88 17.03 3.12 19.08
N LEU A 89 16.67 4.36 19.44
CA LEU A 89 15.29 4.85 19.52
C LEU A 89 15.16 6.09 18.65
N SER A 90 14.19 6.12 17.75
CA SER A 90 13.88 7.29 16.94
C SER A 90 12.49 7.82 17.27
N LEU A 91 12.38 9.15 17.34
CA LEU A 91 11.11 9.87 17.38
C LEU A 91 11.07 10.81 16.18
N SER A 92 9.98 10.76 15.43
CA SER A 92 9.86 11.41 14.14
C SER A 92 8.51 12.07 13.94
N ALA A 93 8.51 13.29 13.41
CA ALA A 93 7.34 13.91 12.80
C ALA A 93 7.48 13.80 11.28
N GLN A 94 6.48 13.22 10.61
CA GLN A 94 6.53 12.87 9.19
C GLN A 94 5.36 13.48 8.43
N ASP A 95 5.64 13.99 7.23
CA ASP A 95 4.61 14.48 6.32
C ASP A 95 3.84 13.31 5.70
N GLN A 96 2.52 13.32 5.86
CA GLN A 96 1.63 12.31 5.29
C GLN A 96 1.51 12.40 3.75
N THR A 97 1.75 13.56 3.17
CA THR A 97 1.25 13.96 1.84
C THR A 97 1.70 13.03 0.72
N ALA A 98 2.92 12.49 0.79
CA ALA A 98 3.47 11.74 -0.33
C ALA A 98 3.01 10.27 -0.38
N TYR A 99 2.95 9.58 0.79
CA TYR A 99 2.72 8.13 0.84
C TYR A 99 1.70 7.68 1.88
N PHE A 100 1.59 8.39 2.97
CA PHE A 100 0.70 8.06 4.07
C PHE A 100 -0.51 8.98 4.13
N GLN A 101 -0.80 9.70 3.04
CA GLN A 101 -1.98 10.57 2.98
C GLN A 101 -3.23 9.82 3.39
N ALA A 102 -3.96 10.40 4.33
CA ALA A 102 -5.18 9.82 4.86
C ALA A 102 -6.22 9.55 3.76
N GLY A 103 -6.74 8.34 3.74
CA GLY A 103 -7.85 7.93 2.89
C GLY A 103 -9.17 8.10 3.63
N VAL A 104 -9.75 9.29 3.61
CA VAL A 104 -10.98 9.62 4.36
C VAL A 104 -12.16 9.60 3.40
N ASN A 105 -12.89 8.48 3.32
CA ASN A 105 -13.93 8.31 2.33
C ASN A 105 -15.28 8.86 2.80
N ASN A 106 -15.80 9.84 2.04
CA ASN A 106 -17.15 10.37 2.19
C ASN A 106 -18.10 9.60 1.24
N ILE A 107 -19.09 8.93 1.80
CA ILE A 107 -20.06 8.16 1.00
C ILE A 107 -20.96 9.04 0.14
N LEU A 108 -21.13 10.33 0.44
CA LEU A 108 -21.91 11.25 -0.37
C LEU A 108 -21.18 11.71 -1.64
N ALA A 109 -19.86 11.59 -1.66
CA ALA A 109 -19.06 12.02 -2.81
C ALA A 109 -19.12 11.06 -4.01
N GLY A 110 -19.95 10.02 -3.95
CA GLY A 110 -20.16 9.04 -5.01
C GLY A 110 -19.19 7.87 -4.95
N GLY A 111 -19.27 6.95 -5.96
CA GLY A 111 -18.46 5.74 -6.00
C GLY A 111 -18.97 4.59 -5.11
N ALA A 112 -18.41 3.40 -5.30
CA ALA A 112 -18.86 2.19 -4.59
C ALA A 112 -18.52 2.19 -3.10
N TYR A 113 -17.47 2.88 -2.71
CA TYR A 113 -16.97 3.00 -1.33
C TYR A 113 -16.92 4.46 -0.86
N GLY A 114 -17.64 5.36 -1.50
CA GLY A 114 -17.40 6.79 -1.36
C GLY A 114 -16.15 7.22 -2.14
N THR A 115 -15.79 8.47 -2.00
CA THR A 115 -14.57 9.05 -2.57
C THR A 115 -13.79 9.71 -1.46
N SER A 116 -12.46 9.69 -1.55
CA SER A 116 -11.63 10.36 -0.55
C SER A 116 -11.92 11.87 -0.52
N ASP A 117 -12.28 12.33 0.66
CA ASP A 117 -12.64 13.72 0.96
C ASP A 117 -11.77 14.24 2.10
N TYR A 118 -10.47 14.03 1.91
CA TYR A 118 -9.43 14.48 2.83
C TYR A 118 -9.25 15.99 2.74
N ALA A 119 -9.36 16.68 3.88
CA ALA A 119 -9.35 18.14 3.94
C ALA A 119 -7.94 18.77 4.01
N GLY A 120 -6.91 17.95 3.97
CA GLY A 120 -5.53 18.40 4.07
C GLY A 120 -4.86 18.01 5.38
N THR A 121 -3.53 18.14 5.44
CA THR A 121 -2.73 17.78 6.63
C THR A 121 -2.75 18.90 7.64
N ILE A 122 -3.29 18.66 8.83
CA ILE A 122 -3.27 19.59 9.96
C ILE A 122 -2.28 19.19 11.04
N ALA A 123 -1.86 17.92 11.05
CA ALA A 123 -0.86 17.38 11.96
C ALA A 123 0.03 16.38 11.23
N PRO A 124 1.35 16.34 11.50
CA PRO A 124 2.21 15.31 10.96
C PRO A 124 1.90 13.96 11.61
N ASP A 125 2.27 12.86 10.94
CA ASP A 125 2.33 11.56 11.58
C ASP A 125 3.45 11.56 12.63
N LEU A 126 3.12 11.06 13.81
CA LEU A 126 4.09 10.90 14.89
C LEU A 126 4.55 9.44 14.92
N VAL A 127 5.83 9.24 14.63
CA VAL A 127 6.39 7.88 14.51
C VAL A 127 7.46 7.67 15.58
N ALA A 128 7.36 6.54 16.29
CA ALA A 128 8.38 6.03 17.20
C ALA A 128 8.94 4.71 16.68
N MET A 129 10.25 4.50 16.75
CA MET A 129 10.93 3.28 16.32
C MET A 129 12.00 2.89 17.34
N LEU A 130 11.91 1.65 17.82
CA LEU A 130 12.97 0.98 18.57
C LEU A 130 13.64 -0.05 17.67
N ARG A 131 14.97 0.00 17.57
CA ARG A 131 15.74 -0.94 16.74
C ARG A 131 16.91 -1.51 17.55
N VAL A 132 17.12 -2.81 17.34
CA VAL A 132 18.30 -3.54 17.82
C VAL A 132 18.97 -4.14 16.59
N ASP A 133 20.17 -3.67 16.23
CA ASP A 133 20.97 -4.17 15.10
C ASP A 133 22.22 -4.86 15.64
N GLN A 134 22.35 -6.15 15.36
CA GLN A 134 23.39 -7.01 15.86
C GLN A 134 24.02 -7.83 14.72
N ALA A 135 25.14 -8.50 14.99
CA ALA A 135 25.79 -9.36 14.00
C ALA A 135 24.88 -10.50 13.49
N TRP A 136 24.01 -11.03 14.34
CA TRP A 136 23.07 -12.09 13.98
C TRP A 136 21.88 -11.59 13.14
N GLY A 137 21.56 -10.29 13.21
CA GLY A 137 20.40 -9.76 12.52
C GLY A 137 19.90 -8.45 13.11
N LEU A 138 18.62 -8.14 12.85
CA LEU A 138 17.99 -6.90 13.28
C LEU A 138 16.57 -7.18 13.75
N PHE A 139 16.22 -6.56 14.89
CA PHE A 139 14.84 -6.48 15.37
C PHE A 139 14.40 -5.01 15.38
N GLN A 140 13.16 -4.75 14.96
CA GLN A 140 12.56 -3.42 15.01
C GLN A 140 11.12 -3.50 15.48
N ALA A 141 10.75 -2.59 16.38
CA ALA A 141 9.37 -2.28 16.74
C ALA A 141 9.08 -0.83 16.35
N SER A 142 7.96 -0.61 15.66
CA SER A 142 7.56 0.71 15.19
C SER A 142 6.11 0.99 15.56
N PHE A 143 5.83 2.26 15.86
CA PHE A 143 4.50 2.77 16.12
C PHE A 143 4.29 4.07 15.35
N ALA A 144 3.09 4.30 14.80
CA ALA A 144 2.70 5.54 14.15
C ALA A 144 1.33 5.99 14.66
N ALA A 145 1.18 7.28 14.96
CA ALA A 145 -0.10 7.94 15.15
C ALA A 145 -0.39 8.80 13.91
N HIS A 146 -1.57 8.64 13.35
CA HIS A 146 -1.97 9.18 12.06
C HIS A 146 -3.25 9.99 12.19
N ASN A 147 -3.30 11.21 11.64
CA ASN A 147 -4.47 12.08 11.71
C ASN A 147 -5.33 11.99 10.45
N ASN A 148 -6.61 11.66 10.62
CA ASN A 148 -7.62 11.63 9.59
C ASN A 148 -8.47 12.91 9.67
N HIS A 149 -8.13 13.92 8.87
CA HIS A 149 -8.85 15.18 8.78
C HIS A 149 -9.83 15.15 7.60
N ALA A 150 -11.13 15.15 7.92
CA ALA A 150 -12.22 15.06 6.94
C ALA A 150 -12.71 16.43 6.48
N ALA A 151 -13.09 16.52 5.22
CA ALA A 151 -13.80 17.66 4.66
C ALA A 151 -15.29 17.66 5.07
N TYR A 152 -16.06 18.57 4.52
CA TYR A 152 -17.48 18.75 4.83
C TYR A 152 -18.33 17.56 4.36
N TYR A 153 -19.46 17.32 5.02
CA TYR A 153 -20.42 16.29 4.59
C TYR A 153 -20.93 16.49 3.17
N GLY A 154 -21.06 17.74 2.75
CA GLY A 154 -21.47 18.12 1.40
C GLY A 154 -20.51 19.15 0.80
N GLY A 155 -20.90 19.75 -0.32
CA GLY A 155 -20.04 20.67 -1.06
C GLY A 155 -19.82 22.05 -0.43
N THR A 156 -20.33 22.31 0.78
CA THR A 156 -20.22 23.62 1.44
C THR A 156 -20.00 23.48 2.94
N GLU A 157 -19.37 24.48 3.54
CA GLU A 157 -19.11 24.57 4.99
C GLU A 157 -20.41 24.46 5.84
N LEU A 158 -21.52 24.96 5.32
CA LEU A 158 -22.82 24.92 6.01
C LEU A 158 -23.32 23.50 6.28
N THR A 159 -22.79 22.49 5.61
CA THR A 159 -23.14 21.10 5.82
C THR A 159 -22.46 20.49 7.04
N GLY A 160 -21.48 21.18 7.64
CA GLY A 160 -20.66 20.67 8.74
C GLY A 160 -19.69 19.58 8.28
N HIS A 161 -18.89 19.08 9.18
CA HIS A 161 -17.92 17.99 8.97
C HIS A 161 -17.86 17.08 10.19
N PRO A 162 -17.39 15.81 10.07
CA PRO A 162 -17.12 14.97 11.23
C PRO A 162 -15.89 15.50 11.98
N ASP A 163 -15.78 15.11 13.26
CA ASP A 163 -14.56 15.39 14.03
C ASP A 163 -13.36 14.66 13.44
N ASP A 164 -12.18 15.22 13.63
CA ASP A 164 -10.93 14.58 13.28
C ASP A 164 -10.76 13.26 14.05
N LYS A 165 -10.20 12.28 13.37
CA LYS A 165 -9.99 10.98 13.99
C LYS A 165 -8.52 10.57 13.92
N TRP A 166 -7.92 10.34 15.09
CA TRP A 166 -6.60 9.74 15.16
C TRP A 166 -6.69 8.24 14.95
N GLY A 167 -5.98 7.75 13.95
CA GLY A 167 -5.67 6.36 13.73
C GLY A 167 -4.26 6.02 14.24
N TRP A 168 -3.92 4.75 14.23
CA TRP A 168 -2.60 4.28 14.63
C TRP A 168 -2.19 3.01 13.88
N ALA A 169 -0.88 2.79 13.82
CA ALA A 169 -0.27 1.58 13.28
C ALA A 169 0.84 1.10 14.21
N GLY A 170 0.96 -0.22 14.34
CA GLY A 170 2.06 -0.87 15.04
C GLY A 170 2.68 -1.96 14.20
N ALA A 171 4.01 -2.06 14.17
CA ALA A 171 4.72 -3.08 13.40
C ALA A 171 5.87 -3.70 14.20
N LEU A 172 6.09 -4.99 13.96
CA LEU A 172 7.27 -5.72 14.43
C LEU A 172 7.98 -6.32 13.21
N ALA A 173 9.29 -6.23 13.20
CA ALA A 173 10.10 -6.70 12.09
C ALA A 173 11.39 -7.36 12.59
N LEU A 174 11.77 -8.47 11.94
CA LEU A 174 12.92 -9.28 12.28
C LEU A 174 13.68 -9.64 11.00
N SER A 175 15.00 -9.45 11.01
CA SER A 175 15.93 -9.99 10.02
C SER A 175 16.90 -10.92 10.71
N ILE A 176 17.07 -12.14 10.20
CA ILE A 176 18.10 -13.08 10.62
C ILE A 176 19.09 -13.20 9.48
N LYS A 177 20.36 -12.90 9.77
CA LYS A 177 21.46 -12.89 8.81
C LYS A 177 22.33 -14.13 8.98
N ASN A 178 23.04 -14.51 7.91
CA ASN A 178 24.02 -15.61 7.92
C ASN A 178 23.44 -16.92 8.44
N ILE A 179 22.24 -17.26 8.01
CA ILE A 179 21.62 -18.55 8.33
C ILE A 179 22.42 -19.70 7.67
N PRO A 180 22.41 -20.93 8.24
CA PRO A 180 23.32 -22.01 7.84
C PRO A 180 23.04 -22.62 6.46
N THR A 181 22.15 -22.04 5.65
CA THR A 181 21.84 -22.48 4.29
C THR A 181 22.84 -22.01 3.25
N GLY A 182 23.56 -20.92 3.53
CA GLY A 182 24.59 -20.39 2.64
C GLY A 182 25.19 -19.07 3.15
N PRO A 183 26.37 -18.66 2.62
CA PRO A 183 27.00 -17.41 3.01
C PRO A 183 26.13 -16.19 2.67
N GLY A 184 25.79 -15.40 3.67
CA GLY A 184 24.99 -14.19 3.49
C GLY A 184 23.50 -14.43 3.28
N ASP A 185 23.02 -15.65 3.43
CA ASP A 185 21.60 -15.95 3.37
C ASP A 185 20.84 -15.26 4.49
N THR A 186 19.61 -14.84 4.20
CA THR A 186 18.80 -14.06 5.16
C THR A 186 17.35 -14.51 5.17
N ILE A 187 16.73 -14.40 6.35
CA ILE A 187 15.29 -14.44 6.51
C ILE A 187 14.84 -13.07 7.04
N ASN A 188 13.86 -12.48 6.38
CA ASN A 188 13.22 -11.23 6.79
C ASN A 188 11.74 -11.48 6.99
N ILE A 189 11.18 -11.06 8.13
CA ILE A 189 9.76 -11.15 8.45
C ILE A 189 9.27 -9.86 9.09
N GLN A 190 8.02 -9.51 8.82
CA GLN A 190 7.37 -8.32 9.38
C GLN A 190 5.89 -8.61 9.58
N GLY A 191 5.32 -8.10 10.68
CA GLY A 191 3.90 -8.08 10.93
C GLY A 191 3.45 -6.67 11.29
N VAL A 192 2.23 -6.31 10.93
CA VAL A 192 1.66 -4.99 11.13
C VAL A 192 0.18 -5.10 11.51
N TYR A 193 -0.27 -4.17 12.35
CA TYR A 193 -1.67 -3.95 12.67
C TYR A 193 -1.98 -2.46 12.58
N THR A 194 -3.15 -2.10 12.05
CA THR A 194 -3.59 -0.71 11.94
C THR A 194 -5.06 -0.54 12.32
N ASP A 195 -5.39 0.65 12.82
CA ASP A 195 -6.76 1.10 13.05
C ASP A 195 -6.84 2.57 12.59
N GLY A 196 -7.50 2.83 11.45
CA GLY A 196 -7.56 4.16 10.85
C GLY A 196 -6.23 4.69 10.30
N ALA A 197 -5.30 3.79 9.92
CA ALA A 197 -3.99 4.11 9.34
C ALA A 197 -3.57 3.01 8.35
N THR A 198 -4.45 2.65 7.44
CA THR A 198 -4.36 1.45 6.60
C THR A 198 -3.16 1.45 5.65
N ARG A 199 -2.68 2.62 5.27
CA ARG A 199 -1.53 2.76 4.37
C ARG A 199 -0.21 2.29 4.97
N TYR A 200 -0.14 2.15 6.28
CA TYR A 200 0.99 1.50 6.96
C TYR A 200 1.02 -0.02 6.78
N ASN A 201 -0.07 -0.62 6.27
CA ASN A 201 -0.17 -2.05 5.93
C ASN A 201 -0.34 -2.30 4.43
N ILE A 202 -1.25 -1.55 3.77
CA ILE A 202 -1.60 -1.72 2.37
C ILE A 202 -1.34 -0.39 1.65
N GLN A 203 -0.20 -0.28 0.99
CA GLN A 203 0.21 0.98 0.40
C GLN A 203 -0.24 1.14 -1.06
N ASP A 204 0.04 0.16 -1.90
CA ASP A 204 -0.08 0.33 -3.35
C ASP A 204 -1.20 -0.49 -4.00
N LEU A 205 -1.63 -1.61 -3.40
CA LEU A 205 -2.63 -2.47 -4.00
C LEU A 205 -4.07 -2.00 -3.76
N ALA A 206 -4.37 -1.52 -2.58
CA ALA A 206 -5.72 -1.12 -2.21
C ALA A 206 -5.71 0.00 -1.16
N GLY A 207 -4.70 0.84 -1.18
CA GLY A 207 -4.54 1.96 -0.25
C GLY A 207 -5.64 3.01 -0.39
N GLY A 208 -5.84 3.81 0.64
CA GLY A 208 -6.98 4.67 0.90
C GLY A 208 -7.56 5.52 -0.21
N ILE A 209 -6.78 5.84 -1.24
CA ILE A 209 -7.24 6.61 -2.41
C ILE A 209 -7.41 5.74 -3.67
N SER A 210 -7.11 4.45 -3.59
CA SER A 210 -7.24 3.51 -4.71
C SER A 210 -7.95 2.23 -4.29
N SER A 211 -8.54 1.55 -5.25
CA SER A 211 -9.20 0.26 -5.05
C SER A 211 -8.50 -0.80 -5.88
N ALA A 212 -8.26 -1.97 -5.31
CA ALA A 212 -7.91 -3.14 -6.09
C ALA A 212 -9.16 -3.61 -6.82
N VAL A 213 -9.11 -3.60 -8.15
CA VAL A 213 -10.17 -4.16 -9.00
C VAL A 213 -9.49 -5.17 -9.93
N ILE A 214 -9.81 -6.45 -9.73
CA ILE A 214 -9.22 -7.54 -10.52
C ILE A 214 -10.34 -8.21 -11.31
N TYR A 215 -10.12 -8.38 -12.62
CA TYR A 215 -11.06 -9.04 -13.52
C TYR A 215 -10.58 -10.45 -13.88
N GLY A 216 -11.54 -11.37 -14.03
CA GLY A 216 -11.28 -12.74 -14.43
C GLY A 216 -12.39 -13.34 -15.31
N GLY A 217 -12.25 -14.61 -15.61
CA GLY A 217 -13.29 -15.37 -16.30
C GLY A 217 -14.47 -15.72 -15.40
N SER A 218 -15.64 -15.94 -15.99
CA SER A 218 -16.84 -16.43 -15.29
C SER A 218 -17.44 -17.60 -16.05
N ASN A 219 -18.02 -18.55 -15.31
CA ASN A 219 -18.86 -19.63 -15.84
C ASN A 219 -20.35 -19.34 -15.61
N LEU A 220 -20.69 -18.20 -15.04
CA LEU A 220 -22.07 -17.82 -14.78
C LEU A 220 -22.79 -17.47 -16.08
N PRO A 221 -23.90 -18.14 -16.43
CA PRO A 221 -24.66 -17.81 -17.64
C PRO A 221 -25.10 -16.34 -17.66
N GLY A 222 -24.82 -15.64 -18.76
CA GLY A 222 -25.15 -14.23 -18.93
C GLY A 222 -24.09 -13.24 -18.39
N ALA A 223 -23.10 -13.69 -17.67
CA ALA A 223 -21.99 -12.86 -17.26
C ALA A 223 -20.91 -12.83 -18.33
N TYR A 224 -20.38 -11.63 -18.64
CA TYR A 224 -19.23 -11.45 -19.53
C TYR A 224 -17.92 -11.96 -18.92
N GLY A 225 -17.79 -11.79 -17.63
CA GLY A 225 -16.60 -12.17 -16.85
C GLY A 225 -16.88 -12.08 -15.36
N SER A 226 -15.84 -12.06 -14.57
CA SER A 226 -15.92 -11.86 -13.14
C SER A 226 -15.07 -10.67 -12.68
N VAL A 227 -15.39 -10.16 -11.50
CA VAL A 227 -14.66 -9.04 -10.88
C VAL A 227 -14.60 -9.22 -9.38
N GLY A 228 -13.46 -8.87 -8.80
CA GLY A 228 -13.26 -8.75 -7.36
C GLY A 228 -12.89 -7.33 -6.99
N PHE A 229 -13.38 -6.87 -5.85
CA PHE A 229 -13.14 -5.54 -5.32
C PHE A 229 -12.47 -5.61 -3.95
N GLY A 230 -11.52 -4.70 -3.70
CA GLY A 230 -10.95 -4.45 -2.40
C GLY A 230 -10.49 -3.01 -2.29
N THR A 231 -10.84 -2.32 -1.21
CA THR A 231 -10.31 -1.00 -0.89
C THR A 231 -10.03 -0.89 0.59
N ALA A 232 -9.06 -0.08 0.98
CA ALA A 232 -8.63 0.10 2.36
C ALA A 232 -8.48 1.59 2.68
N PRO A 233 -9.58 2.36 2.77
CA PRO A 233 -9.52 3.71 3.31
C PRO A 233 -9.15 3.66 4.79
N ASP A 234 -8.59 4.74 5.34
CA ASP A 234 -8.34 4.86 6.77
C ASP A 234 -9.64 5.00 7.53
N THR A 235 -10.55 5.82 6.99
CA THR A 235 -11.88 6.01 7.56
C THR A 235 -12.96 6.12 6.49
N VAL A 236 -14.21 5.85 6.89
CA VAL A 236 -15.42 6.08 6.10
C VAL A 236 -16.40 6.87 6.93
N PHE A 237 -17.06 7.87 6.35
CA PHE A 237 -18.12 8.63 7.01
C PHE A 237 -19.29 8.94 6.07
N GLY A 238 -20.43 9.26 6.66
CA GLY A 238 -21.68 9.58 5.97
C GLY A 238 -22.35 10.80 6.59
N PRO A 239 -23.52 11.21 6.08
CA PRO A 239 -24.19 12.44 6.47
C PRO A 239 -24.41 12.54 7.98
N GLY A 240 -23.87 13.60 8.60
CA GLY A 240 -24.04 13.88 10.03
C GLY A 240 -23.40 12.83 10.97
N GLY A 241 -22.66 11.85 10.43
CA GLY A 241 -22.01 10.79 11.19
C GLY A 241 -20.52 11.01 11.41
N GLN A 242 -19.98 10.42 12.45
CA GLN A 242 -18.55 10.45 12.74
C GLN A 242 -17.78 9.47 11.85
N GLN A 243 -16.48 9.72 11.66
CA GLN A 243 -15.57 8.86 10.93
C GLN A 243 -15.49 7.45 11.54
N GLN A 244 -15.66 6.44 10.72
CA GLN A 244 -15.54 5.02 11.10
C GLN A 244 -14.18 4.51 10.64
N SER A 245 -13.29 4.19 11.57
CA SER A 245 -11.96 3.65 11.22
C SER A 245 -12.03 2.24 10.70
N ILE A 246 -11.18 1.97 9.71
CA ILE A 246 -10.98 0.65 9.12
C ILE A 246 -9.76 0.01 9.76
N LYS A 247 -9.91 -1.26 10.14
CA LYS A 247 -8.83 -2.02 10.76
C LYS A 247 -8.17 -2.92 9.74
N THR A 248 -6.86 -3.03 9.83
CA THR A 248 -6.12 -4.01 9.02
C THR A 248 -5.06 -4.71 9.87
N TRP A 249 -4.74 -5.93 9.48
CA TRP A 249 -3.55 -6.61 9.94
C TRP A 249 -2.91 -7.34 8.77
N GLY A 250 -1.62 -7.58 8.87
CA GLY A 250 -0.92 -8.30 7.83
C GLY A 250 0.47 -8.72 8.26
N PHE A 251 1.06 -9.54 7.42
CA PHE A 251 2.46 -9.94 7.56
C PHE A 251 3.07 -10.17 6.19
N ARG A 252 4.38 -10.04 6.12
CA ARG A 252 5.17 -10.41 4.95
C ARG A 252 6.52 -10.96 5.37
N GLY A 253 7.11 -11.76 4.51
CA GLY A 253 8.45 -12.29 4.75
C GLY A 253 9.08 -12.85 3.51
N ALA A 254 10.40 -13.05 3.57
CA ALA A 254 11.16 -13.71 2.53
C ALA A 254 12.38 -14.43 3.09
N TYR A 255 12.74 -15.49 2.40
CA TYR A 255 14.04 -16.15 2.47
C TYR A 255 14.82 -15.77 1.22
N THR A 256 16.03 -15.26 1.39
CA THR A 256 16.95 -14.95 0.29
C THR A 256 18.16 -15.88 0.34
N HIS A 257 18.39 -16.58 -0.75
CA HIS A 257 19.57 -17.44 -0.96
C HIS A 257 20.54 -16.81 -1.95
N ASN A 258 21.80 -16.74 -1.57
CA ASN A 258 22.89 -16.25 -2.41
C ASN A 258 23.62 -17.46 -3.03
N TRP A 259 23.39 -17.70 -4.32
CA TRP A 259 24.03 -18.79 -5.06
C TRP A 259 25.53 -18.55 -5.22
N ASP A 260 25.88 -17.32 -5.54
CA ASP A 260 27.23 -16.82 -5.73
C ASP A 260 27.25 -15.28 -5.58
N PRO A 261 28.39 -14.59 -5.71
CA PRO A 261 28.46 -13.12 -5.62
C PRO A 261 27.64 -12.35 -6.65
N TYR A 262 27.16 -13.01 -7.71
CA TYR A 262 26.43 -12.39 -8.81
C TYR A 262 24.94 -12.75 -8.84
N TRP A 263 24.55 -13.87 -8.22
CA TRP A 263 23.19 -14.38 -8.27
C TRP A 263 22.59 -14.58 -6.89
N ASN A 264 21.37 -14.07 -6.72
CA ASN A 264 20.53 -14.44 -5.57
C ASN A 264 19.08 -14.65 -5.99
N THR A 265 18.38 -15.42 -5.19
CA THR A 265 16.96 -15.70 -5.37
C THR A 265 16.26 -15.56 -4.03
N SER A 266 15.09 -14.90 -4.02
CA SER A 266 14.25 -14.80 -2.83
C SER A 266 12.90 -15.46 -3.09
N LEU A 267 12.50 -16.36 -2.20
CA LEU A 267 11.11 -16.79 -2.07
C LEU A 267 10.45 -15.89 -1.04
N TYR A 268 9.32 -15.29 -1.39
CA TYR A 268 8.63 -14.37 -0.51
C TYR A 268 7.12 -14.58 -0.51
N GLY A 269 6.47 -14.14 0.56
CA GLY A 269 5.03 -14.14 0.69
C GLY A 269 4.53 -13.00 1.56
N ALA A 270 3.27 -12.65 1.37
CA ALA A 270 2.59 -11.62 2.11
C ALA A 270 1.10 -11.94 2.25
N TYR A 271 0.50 -11.44 3.31
CA TYR A 271 -0.93 -11.55 3.55
C TYR A 271 -1.42 -10.32 4.32
N ALA A 272 -2.60 -9.84 3.96
CA ALA A 272 -3.30 -8.81 4.73
C ALA A 272 -4.80 -9.05 4.74
N ALA A 273 -5.43 -8.67 5.85
CA ALA A 273 -6.87 -8.64 6.03
C ALA A 273 -7.33 -7.20 6.28
N VAL A 274 -8.45 -6.82 5.67
CA VAL A 274 -9.13 -5.53 5.85
C VAL A 274 -10.51 -5.77 6.43
N MET A 275 -10.81 -5.08 7.51
CA MET A 275 -12.01 -5.29 8.32
C MET A 275 -12.72 -3.96 8.53
N TYR A 276 -13.97 -3.90 8.11
CA TYR A 276 -14.87 -2.77 8.30
C TYR A 276 -15.76 -3.04 9.52
N ASN A 277 -16.01 -2.02 10.34
CA ASN A 277 -16.98 -2.14 11.41
C ASN A 277 -18.43 -2.12 10.85
N ASP A 278 -19.41 -2.49 11.67
CA ASP A 278 -20.80 -2.62 11.23
C ASP A 278 -21.38 -1.31 10.70
N THR A 279 -21.00 -0.18 11.26
CA THR A 279 -21.43 1.14 10.78
C THR A 279 -20.88 1.42 9.39
N ALA A 280 -19.59 1.21 9.16
CA ALA A 280 -18.97 1.36 7.85
C ALA A 280 -19.59 0.40 6.82
N LYS A 281 -19.84 -0.86 7.20
CA LYS A 281 -20.56 -1.83 6.37
C LYS A 281 -21.96 -1.35 6.01
N SER A 282 -22.70 -0.79 6.96
CA SER A 282 -24.04 -0.23 6.70
C SER A 282 -24.00 0.97 5.76
N LEU A 283 -22.97 1.82 5.84
CA LEU A 283 -22.80 2.95 4.92
C LEU A 283 -22.54 2.47 3.48
N ILE A 284 -21.74 1.44 3.30
CA ILE A 284 -21.34 0.91 1.99
C ILE A 284 -22.41 0.01 1.40
N CYS A 285 -22.98 -0.89 2.21
CA CYS A 285 -23.89 -1.95 1.79
C CYS A 285 -25.38 -1.62 2.00
N GLY A 286 -25.69 -0.61 2.81
CA GLY A 286 -27.06 -0.32 3.28
C GLY A 286 -27.47 -1.17 4.46
N VAL A 287 -28.49 -0.72 5.18
CA VAL A 287 -29.08 -1.47 6.31
C VAL A 287 -29.81 -2.69 5.78
N GLY A 288 -29.49 -3.86 6.32
CA GLY A 288 -30.03 -5.13 5.82
C GLY A 288 -29.57 -5.50 4.40
N GLY A 289 -28.49 -4.88 3.91
CA GLY A 289 -27.95 -5.14 2.57
C GLY A 289 -28.75 -4.48 1.44
N VAL A 290 -29.60 -3.51 1.75
CA VAL A 290 -30.42 -2.74 0.79
C VAL A 290 -30.03 -1.26 0.87
N GLY A 291 -29.87 -0.62 -0.28
CA GLY A 291 -29.38 0.76 -0.35
C GLY A 291 -27.85 0.81 -0.25
N GLY A 292 -27.21 1.75 0.19
CA GLY A 292 -25.76 1.88 0.30
C GLY A 292 -25.03 2.19 -1.02
N THR A 293 -23.81 2.70 -0.89
CA THR A 293 -23.07 3.22 -2.04
C THR A 293 -22.62 2.15 -3.02
N PHE A 294 -22.26 0.97 -2.53
CA PHE A 294 -21.83 -0.13 -3.41
C PHE A 294 -22.94 -0.55 -4.38
N ARG A 295 -24.17 -0.74 -3.87
CA ARG A 295 -25.31 -1.10 -4.73
C ARG A 295 -25.71 0.03 -5.66
N ALA A 296 -25.68 1.28 -5.18
CA ALA A 296 -26.01 2.45 -5.98
C ALA A 296 -25.05 2.65 -7.15
N ALA A 297 -23.76 2.40 -6.95
CA ALA A 297 -22.73 2.51 -7.98
C ALA A 297 -22.92 1.52 -9.15
N PHE A 298 -23.64 0.41 -8.94
CA PHE A 298 -23.84 -0.65 -9.94
C PHE A 298 -25.33 -0.79 -10.34
N ALA A 299 -25.90 0.31 -10.85
CA ALA A 299 -27.28 0.36 -11.39
C ALA A 299 -28.35 -0.19 -10.40
N GLY A 300 -28.26 0.21 -9.13
CA GLY A 300 -29.19 -0.22 -8.10
C GLY A 300 -28.86 -1.58 -7.48
N GLY A 301 -27.84 -2.29 -7.98
CA GLY A 301 -27.29 -3.50 -7.37
C GLY A 301 -28.27 -4.67 -7.26
N ALA A 302 -29.26 -4.76 -8.15
CA ALA A 302 -30.27 -5.82 -8.14
C ALA A 302 -29.67 -7.23 -8.21
N GLY A 303 -28.49 -7.39 -8.80
CA GLY A 303 -27.75 -8.65 -8.88
C GLY A 303 -26.86 -8.95 -7.69
N VAL A 304 -26.62 -8.00 -6.79
CA VAL A 304 -25.75 -8.20 -5.62
C VAL A 304 -26.51 -8.98 -4.54
N THR A 305 -26.16 -10.23 -4.32
CA THR A 305 -26.81 -11.12 -3.35
C THR A 305 -26.19 -11.04 -1.96
N SER A 306 -24.89 -10.76 -1.87
CA SER A 306 -24.19 -10.48 -0.61
C SER A 306 -23.30 -9.25 -0.77
N CYS A 307 -23.33 -8.37 0.24
CA CYS A 307 -22.49 -7.19 0.30
C CYS A 307 -21.72 -7.18 1.63
N ASN A 308 -20.42 -7.35 1.55
CA ASN A 308 -19.48 -7.19 2.66
C ASN A 308 -18.16 -6.62 2.12
N PRO A 309 -17.75 -5.42 2.53
CA PRO A 309 -16.51 -4.78 2.06
C PRO A 309 -15.24 -5.37 2.65
N ASP A 310 -15.32 -6.29 3.62
CA ASP A 310 -14.14 -7.00 4.13
C ASP A 310 -13.50 -7.83 3.03
N TYR A 311 -12.17 -7.93 3.05
CA TYR A 311 -11.44 -8.79 2.13
C TYR A 311 -10.06 -9.15 2.68
N ASN A 312 -9.46 -10.16 2.05
CA ASN A 312 -8.07 -10.54 2.30
C ASN A 312 -7.28 -10.52 0.99
N ILE A 313 -5.98 -10.24 1.09
CA ILE A 313 -5.04 -10.37 -0.03
C ILE A 313 -3.91 -11.29 0.41
N GLY A 314 -3.65 -12.33 -0.38
CA GLY A 314 -2.51 -13.21 -0.26
C GLY A 314 -1.58 -13.08 -1.46
N GLN A 315 -0.29 -13.04 -1.22
CA GLN A 315 0.74 -12.94 -2.26
C GLN A 315 1.84 -13.97 -2.02
N LEU A 316 2.30 -14.60 -3.09
CA LEU A 316 3.44 -15.51 -3.08
C LEU A 316 4.28 -15.25 -4.33
N GLY A 317 5.58 -15.12 -4.17
CA GLY A 317 6.44 -14.81 -5.30
C GLY A 317 7.85 -15.36 -5.19
N LEU A 318 8.49 -15.37 -6.35
CA LEU A 318 9.89 -15.76 -6.52
C LEU A 318 10.60 -14.70 -7.34
N ILE A 319 11.67 -14.13 -6.79
CA ILE A 319 12.46 -13.12 -7.49
C ILE A 319 13.92 -13.56 -7.59
N THR A 320 14.48 -13.49 -8.79
CA THR A 320 15.89 -13.76 -9.06
C THR A 320 16.57 -12.50 -9.54
N ARG A 321 17.75 -12.22 -9.00
CA ARG A 321 18.60 -11.08 -9.34
C ARG A 321 19.95 -11.53 -9.83
N TRP A 322 20.38 -10.96 -10.94
CA TRP A 322 21.70 -11.15 -11.53
C TRP A 322 22.44 -9.83 -11.63
N THR A 323 23.60 -9.76 -10.98
CA THR A 323 24.45 -8.57 -10.94
C THR A 323 25.79 -8.87 -11.61
N PRO A 324 25.85 -8.93 -12.97
CA PRO A 324 27.04 -9.36 -13.70
C PRO A 324 28.26 -8.47 -13.48
N VAL A 325 28.03 -7.20 -13.22
CA VAL A 325 29.05 -6.19 -12.93
C VAL A 325 28.53 -5.23 -11.86
N LYS A 326 29.45 -4.57 -11.17
CA LYS A 326 29.11 -3.58 -10.14
C LYS A 326 28.10 -2.56 -10.69
N ASN A 327 27.06 -2.30 -9.91
CA ASN A 327 25.99 -1.32 -10.20
C ASN A 327 25.07 -1.65 -11.39
N LEU A 328 25.12 -2.86 -11.97
CA LEU A 328 24.14 -3.29 -12.97
C LEU A 328 23.45 -4.56 -12.49
N THR A 329 22.14 -4.50 -12.31
CA THR A 329 21.34 -5.64 -11.85
C THR A 329 20.17 -5.87 -12.79
N PHE A 330 20.00 -7.12 -13.22
CA PHE A 330 18.82 -7.63 -13.89
C PHE A 330 17.98 -8.42 -12.90
N THR A 331 16.68 -8.21 -12.93
CA THR A 331 15.76 -8.85 -12.00
C THR A 331 14.57 -9.41 -12.75
N ALA A 332 14.19 -10.63 -12.40
CA ALA A 332 12.94 -11.27 -12.81
C ALA A 332 12.13 -11.62 -11.57
N ASP A 333 10.88 -11.18 -11.51
CA ASP A 333 9.99 -11.32 -10.37
C ASP A 333 8.65 -11.90 -10.82
N LEU A 334 8.33 -13.09 -10.37
CA LEU A 334 7.07 -13.79 -10.62
C LEU A 334 6.24 -13.77 -9.34
N THR A 335 5.10 -13.11 -9.38
CA THR A 335 4.20 -12.96 -8.23
C THR A 335 2.81 -13.50 -8.55
N TYR A 336 2.30 -14.38 -7.70
CA TYR A 336 0.89 -14.77 -7.64
C TYR A 336 0.20 -13.94 -6.56
N THR A 337 -0.94 -13.34 -6.91
CA THR A 337 -1.80 -12.60 -5.97
C THR A 337 -3.20 -13.17 -5.99
N HIS A 338 -3.75 -13.42 -4.80
CA HIS A 338 -5.11 -13.87 -4.56
C HIS A 338 -5.87 -12.80 -3.77
N LEU A 339 -7.00 -12.36 -4.31
CA LEU A 339 -7.96 -11.47 -3.67
C LEU A 339 -9.17 -12.31 -3.23
N ASP A 340 -9.33 -12.50 -1.92
CA ASP A 340 -10.47 -13.13 -1.28
C ASP A 340 -11.44 -12.03 -0.83
N GLN A 341 -12.38 -11.67 -1.69
CA GLN A 341 -13.42 -10.67 -1.46
C GLN A 341 -14.69 -11.31 -0.91
N LYS A 342 -15.57 -10.53 -0.29
CA LYS A 342 -16.78 -11.05 0.42
C LYS A 342 -18.09 -10.60 -0.22
N TYR A 343 -18.04 -10.11 -1.45
CA TYR A 343 -19.25 -9.84 -2.23
C TYR A 343 -19.69 -11.06 -3.00
N ALA A 344 -20.99 -11.18 -3.26
CA ALA A 344 -21.55 -12.23 -4.13
C ALA A 344 -22.67 -11.69 -5.01
N GLY A 345 -22.95 -12.42 -6.10
CA GLY A 345 -23.94 -12.05 -7.10
C GLY A 345 -23.31 -11.43 -8.33
N THR A 346 -23.97 -10.45 -8.94
CA THR A 346 -23.53 -9.81 -10.17
C THR A 346 -23.62 -8.30 -10.10
N VAL A 347 -22.74 -7.62 -10.86
CA VAL A 347 -22.76 -6.17 -11.03
C VAL A 347 -22.70 -5.82 -12.52
N ALA A 348 -23.44 -4.80 -12.92
CA ALA A 348 -23.28 -4.17 -14.21
C ALA A 348 -22.13 -3.14 -14.09
N ALA A 349 -20.95 -3.50 -14.55
CA ALA A 349 -19.79 -2.63 -14.50
C ALA A 349 -19.64 -1.83 -15.79
N PRO A 350 -19.80 -0.51 -15.75
CA PRO A 350 -19.46 0.36 -16.86
C PRO A 350 -17.94 0.55 -16.89
N SER A 351 -17.29 0.26 -17.99
CA SER A 351 -15.87 0.48 -18.02
C SER A 351 -15.28 0.78 -19.39
N ALA A 352 -15.68 1.89 -19.94
CA ALA A 352 -14.91 2.49 -21.04
C ALA A 352 -13.50 2.93 -20.58
N ALA A 353 -13.34 3.32 -19.32
CA ALA A 353 -12.08 3.87 -18.78
C ALA A 353 -10.96 2.83 -18.60
N ILE A 354 -11.28 1.55 -18.45
CA ILE A 354 -10.31 0.47 -18.22
C ILE A 354 -10.29 -0.57 -19.35
N GLY A 355 -10.85 -0.25 -20.50
CA GLY A 355 -10.84 -1.15 -21.67
C GLY A 355 -11.67 -2.43 -21.49
N LYS A 356 -12.57 -2.50 -20.51
CA LYS A 356 -13.50 -3.61 -20.32
C LYS A 356 -14.88 -3.20 -20.83
N PRO A 357 -15.64 -4.09 -21.48
CA PRO A 357 -16.98 -3.75 -21.96
C PRO A 357 -17.95 -3.47 -20.80
N ALA A 358 -18.89 -2.55 -21.03
CA ALA A 358 -20.03 -2.39 -20.15
C ALA A 358 -20.89 -3.66 -20.25
N ALA A 359 -20.83 -4.51 -19.23
CA ALA A 359 -21.47 -5.82 -19.22
C ALA A 359 -21.77 -6.26 -17.78
N LEU A 360 -22.44 -7.40 -17.67
CA LEU A 360 -22.67 -8.05 -16.37
C LEU A 360 -21.43 -8.85 -15.97
N TYR A 361 -20.95 -8.64 -14.74
CA TYR A 361 -19.83 -9.35 -14.14
C TYR A 361 -20.25 -10.08 -12.88
N GLU A 362 -19.78 -11.31 -12.73
CA GLU A 362 -19.92 -12.09 -11.50
C GLU A 362 -18.98 -11.56 -10.42
N LEU A 363 -19.51 -11.33 -9.21
CA LEU A 363 -18.70 -10.97 -8.03
C LEU A 363 -18.11 -12.25 -7.43
N LYS A 364 -16.82 -12.42 -7.50
CA LYS A 364 -16.11 -13.55 -6.89
C LYS A 364 -14.63 -13.23 -6.65
N ASP A 365 -13.97 -14.11 -5.93
CA ASP A 365 -12.54 -14.07 -5.70
C ASP A 365 -11.75 -14.06 -6.99
N GLN A 366 -10.63 -13.38 -6.98
CA GLN A 366 -9.78 -13.21 -8.14
C GLN A 366 -8.34 -13.62 -7.88
N ASN A 367 -7.71 -14.08 -8.94
CA ASN A 367 -6.29 -14.40 -8.95
C ASN A 367 -5.59 -13.66 -10.08
N THR A 368 -4.35 -13.29 -9.86
CA THR A 368 -3.50 -12.77 -10.92
C THR A 368 -2.08 -13.28 -10.77
N VAL A 369 -1.41 -13.47 -11.91
CA VAL A 369 0.01 -13.78 -11.98
C VAL A 369 0.69 -12.65 -12.72
N THR A 370 1.73 -12.10 -12.12
CA THR A 370 2.48 -10.98 -12.67
C THR A 370 3.94 -11.38 -12.84
N LEU A 371 4.50 -11.17 -14.02
CA LEU A 371 5.93 -11.26 -14.28
C LEU A 371 6.48 -9.86 -14.52
N LEU A 372 7.42 -9.45 -13.67
CA LEU A 372 8.07 -8.16 -13.75
C LEU A 372 9.55 -8.36 -14.08
N LEU A 373 10.01 -7.67 -15.12
CA LEU A 373 11.42 -7.67 -15.52
C LEU A 373 11.99 -6.26 -15.31
N ARG A 374 13.17 -6.19 -14.72
CA ARG A 374 13.84 -4.92 -14.44
C ARG A 374 15.32 -5.00 -14.81
N ALA A 375 15.83 -3.96 -15.45
CA ALA A 375 17.25 -3.69 -15.56
C ALA A 375 17.53 -2.37 -14.83
N GLN A 376 18.45 -2.41 -13.87
CA GLN A 376 18.81 -1.25 -13.06
C GLN A 376 20.30 -0.98 -13.14
N ARG A 377 20.66 0.25 -13.47
CA ARG A 377 22.02 0.77 -13.42
C ARG A 377 22.12 1.88 -12.37
N ASN A 378 23.01 1.71 -11.40
CA ASN A 378 23.35 2.74 -10.42
C ASN A 378 24.63 3.45 -10.88
N TRP A 379 24.73 4.76 -10.67
CA TRP A 379 25.86 5.59 -11.14
C TRP A 379 26.67 6.08 -9.94
#